data_a02a1a88e06001398bce437e95b839f6
#
_entry.id   a02a1a88e06001398bce437e95b839f6
#
_cell.length_a   1.000
_cell.length_b   1.000
_cell.length_c   1.000
_cell.angle_alpha   90.00
_cell.angle_beta   90.00
_cell.angle_gamma   90.00
#
_symmetry.space_group_name_H-M   'P 1'
#
loop_
_entity.id
_entity.type
_entity.pdbx_description
1 polymer ?
#
loop_
_entity_poly.entity_id
_entity_poly.type
_entity_poly.pdbx_seq_one_letter_code
_entity_poly.pdbx_strand_id
1 'polypeptide(L)'
;MVENGLNIKEAAKTIAEIKASGSRKTVKGEGIVLLKNWSAGTTNSENPKPKFSGFVANGDEVSFQVWNNLPAYIFLEKEKHVAGETVVRIKYELSRYGMVINKMEPVDGYNPDDFIDYRYDIKVEGDEFSHALKESGATPKAISTISSLLCFKENNDINKRFCREFAALSHHDNCRTGLLAHTTKCLKIYNGIKGAYNFLLDERTNDLMVISLAIHDIGKIYEMHNGTYQEYSFVTHRGLGMEYLVEHRDVIESNYDKEFFYMIYSVIQQHHDEYGEGARTLYALLVHMIDNMDATFSSIDEMIQAEKYTTDEAGTKIKFNDKYLNIFKAEQSVQE
;
A
#
# COMPACT_ATOMS: atom_id res chain seq x y z
N MET A 1 5.34 18.24 -2.46
CA MET A 1 6.07 18.47 -1.19
C MET A 1 5.58 19.77 -0.58
N VAL A 2 5.30 19.75 0.71
CA VAL A 2 4.76 20.90 1.43
C VAL A 2 5.84 21.96 1.64
N GLU A 3 5.50 23.25 1.52
CA GLU A 3 6.40 24.35 1.81
C GLU A 3 6.85 24.29 3.28
N ASN A 4 8.16 24.43 3.55
CA ASN A 4 8.79 24.16 4.86
C ASN A 4 8.70 22.69 5.35
N GLY A 5 8.24 21.77 4.51
CA GLY A 5 8.31 20.34 4.80
C GLY A 5 9.73 19.82 4.84
N LEU A 6 9.97 18.76 5.61
CA LEU A 6 11.27 18.08 5.61
C LEU A 6 11.54 17.45 4.24
N ASN A 7 12.72 17.69 3.69
CA ASN A 7 13.18 16.93 2.52
C ASN A 7 13.62 15.53 2.95
N ILE A 8 12.73 14.56 2.82
CA ILE A 8 12.93 13.19 3.26
C ILE A 8 14.07 12.49 2.48
N LYS A 9 14.14 12.70 1.15
CA LYS A 9 15.21 12.12 0.31
C LYS A 9 16.60 12.60 0.76
N GLU A 10 16.73 13.87 1.05
CA GLU A 10 17.98 14.45 1.55
C GLU A 10 18.34 13.90 2.94
N ALA A 11 17.35 13.74 3.83
CA ALA A 11 17.55 13.15 5.14
C ALA A 11 18.01 11.68 5.03
N ALA A 12 17.36 10.88 4.20
CA ALA A 12 17.72 9.49 3.94
C ALA A 12 19.13 9.37 3.34
N LYS A 13 19.47 10.22 2.37
CA LYS A 13 20.82 10.30 1.77
C LYS A 13 21.87 10.64 2.82
N THR A 14 21.63 11.65 3.65
CA THR A 14 22.54 12.04 4.73
C THR A 14 22.79 10.89 5.72
N ILE A 15 21.76 10.15 6.11
CA ILE A 15 21.89 8.95 6.97
C ILE A 15 22.78 7.91 6.29
N ALA A 16 22.56 7.63 5.00
CA ALA A 16 23.34 6.65 4.26
C ALA A 16 24.83 7.06 4.15
N GLU A 17 25.12 8.32 3.89
CA GLU A 17 26.49 8.88 3.80
C GLU A 17 27.20 8.78 5.17
N ILE A 18 26.54 9.18 6.27
CA ILE A 18 27.11 9.06 7.62
C ILE A 18 27.41 7.59 7.96
N LYS A 19 26.50 6.68 7.59
CA LYS A 19 26.67 5.24 7.81
C LYS A 19 27.84 4.67 7.00
N ALA A 20 27.95 5.02 5.73
CA ALA A 20 29.03 4.56 4.83
C ALA A 20 30.41 5.06 5.26
N SER A 21 30.50 6.30 5.74
CA SER A 21 31.76 6.87 6.23
C SER A 21 32.22 6.35 7.59
N GLY A 22 31.39 5.58 8.32
CA GLY A 22 31.67 5.15 9.69
C GLY A 22 31.73 6.29 10.71
N SER A 23 31.39 7.53 10.28
CA SER A 23 31.48 8.74 11.09
C SER A 23 30.55 8.69 12.31
N ARG A 24 30.99 9.35 13.41
CA ARG A 24 30.13 9.65 14.57
C ARG A 24 29.47 11.03 14.45
N LYS A 25 29.60 11.69 13.29
CA LYS A 25 28.99 13.01 13.03
C LYS A 25 27.47 12.88 13.11
N THR A 26 26.84 13.92 13.62
CA THR A 26 25.39 14.10 13.60
C THR A 26 25.02 15.37 12.84
N VAL A 27 23.87 15.36 12.19
CA VAL A 27 23.31 16.51 11.48
C VAL A 27 21.97 16.83 12.10
N LYS A 28 21.81 18.07 12.57
CA LYS A 28 20.56 18.55 13.19
C LYS A 28 19.74 19.31 12.16
N GLY A 29 18.41 19.21 12.26
CA GLY A 29 17.49 19.94 11.41
C GLY A 29 16.10 20.07 12.05
N GLU A 30 15.24 20.77 11.33
CA GLU A 30 13.82 20.87 11.65
C GLU A 30 13.00 20.84 10.36
N GLY A 31 11.71 20.50 10.47
CA GLY A 31 10.78 20.49 9.34
C GLY A 31 9.39 20.06 9.77
N ILE A 32 8.43 20.20 8.85
CA ILE A 32 7.05 19.79 9.03
C ILE A 32 6.87 18.47 8.31
N VAL A 33 6.21 17.49 8.97
CA VAL A 33 6.02 16.12 8.49
C VAL A 33 4.68 15.56 8.96
N LEU A 34 4.21 14.54 8.26
CA LEU A 34 3.11 13.67 8.69
C LEU A 34 3.69 12.52 9.53
N LEU A 35 3.08 12.22 10.68
CA LEU A 35 3.41 11.04 11.48
C LEU A 35 2.71 9.80 10.92
N LYS A 36 3.47 8.70 10.74
CA LYS A 36 2.95 7.42 10.23
C LYS A 36 3.41 6.25 11.08
N ASN A 37 2.52 5.27 11.27
CA ASN A 37 2.84 3.95 11.85
C ASN A 37 3.74 3.97 13.08
N TRP A 38 3.52 4.89 14.01
CA TRP A 38 4.33 4.96 15.22
C TRP A 38 3.77 4.09 16.35
N SER A 39 4.65 3.50 17.11
CA SER A 39 4.29 2.64 18.24
C SER A 39 5.32 2.69 19.36
N ALA A 40 4.86 2.38 20.57
CA ALA A 40 5.71 2.21 21.72
C ALA A 40 6.48 0.88 21.64
N GLY A 41 7.70 0.87 22.10
CA GLY A 41 8.55 -0.30 22.16
C GLY A 41 9.73 -0.12 23.11
N THR A 42 10.68 -1.04 23.04
CA THR A 42 11.92 -0.97 23.82
C THR A 42 13.14 -1.15 22.93
N THR A 43 14.31 -0.80 23.44
CA THR A 43 15.58 -1.07 22.75
C THR A 43 15.94 -2.56 22.82
N ASN A 44 16.63 -3.05 21.79
CA ASN A 44 17.22 -4.39 21.77
C ASN A 44 18.58 -4.37 22.50
N SER A 45 18.59 -4.21 23.82
CA SER A 45 19.80 -4.19 24.65
C SER A 45 19.58 -4.98 25.93
N GLU A 46 20.66 -5.35 26.62
CA GLU A 46 20.59 -6.03 27.94
C GLU A 46 19.79 -5.23 28.98
N ASN A 47 19.79 -3.91 28.86
CA ASN A 47 18.97 -3.00 29.66
C ASN A 47 17.98 -2.25 28.74
N PRO A 48 16.80 -2.83 28.43
CA PRO A 48 15.83 -2.23 27.52
C PRO A 48 15.33 -0.88 28.02
N LYS A 49 15.38 0.13 27.15
CA LYS A 49 14.85 1.47 27.44
C LYS A 49 13.59 1.71 26.61
N PRO A 50 12.55 2.32 27.19
CA PRO A 50 11.37 2.69 26.43
C PRO A 50 11.71 3.66 25.30
N LYS A 51 11.09 3.46 24.15
CA LYS A 51 11.16 4.34 22.99
C LYS A 51 9.86 4.30 22.20
N PHE A 52 9.64 5.33 21.39
CA PHE A 52 8.72 5.25 20.25
C PHE A 52 9.53 5.10 18.95
N SER A 53 8.94 4.43 18.00
CA SER A 53 9.46 4.34 16.63
C SER A 53 8.31 4.36 15.63
N GLY A 54 8.59 4.84 14.42
CA GLY A 54 7.61 4.97 13.35
C GLY A 54 8.25 5.58 12.12
N PHE A 55 7.42 6.19 11.29
CA PHE A 55 7.82 6.88 10.08
C PHE A 55 7.33 8.32 10.10
N VAL A 56 8.08 9.19 9.45
CA VAL A 56 7.66 10.53 9.07
C VAL A 56 7.66 10.64 7.56
N ALA A 57 6.67 11.35 7.01
CA ALA A 57 6.46 11.48 5.58
C ALA A 57 6.38 12.95 5.13
N ASN A 58 6.91 13.23 3.93
CA ASN A 58 6.64 14.40 3.10
C ASN A 58 6.98 14.04 1.64
N GLY A 59 6.04 13.34 0.98
CA GLY A 59 6.25 12.65 -0.28
C GLY A 59 6.85 11.26 -0.07
N ASP A 60 8.10 11.18 0.30
CA ASP A 60 8.76 9.93 0.75
C ASP A 60 8.63 9.73 2.26
N GLU A 61 9.17 8.60 2.75
CA GLU A 61 9.15 8.24 4.17
C GLU A 61 10.56 7.96 4.69
N VAL A 62 10.78 8.29 5.98
CA VAL A 62 11.98 7.88 6.71
C VAL A 62 11.61 7.43 8.13
N SER A 63 12.23 6.34 8.58
CA SER A 63 12.01 5.84 9.93
C SER A 63 12.63 6.75 10.98
N PHE A 64 11.94 6.90 12.11
CA PHE A 64 12.42 7.66 13.26
C PHE A 64 12.41 6.86 14.55
N GLN A 65 13.14 7.36 15.53
CA GLN A 65 13.11 6.90 16.92
C GLN A 65 13.00 8.09 17.86
N VAL A 66 12.31 7.89 18.99
CA VAL A 66 12.20 8.87 20.08
C VAL A 66 12.50 8.16 21.39
N TRP A 67 13.51 8.64 22.11
CA TRP A 67 13.92 8.07 23.39
C TRP A 67 13.12 8.65 24.54
N ASN A 68 12.91 7.90 25.61
CA ASN A 68 12.08 8.26 26.77
C ASN A 68 12.56 9.50 27.56
N ASN A 69 13.77 9.97 27.32
CA ASN A 69 14.31 11.18 27.94
C ASN A 69 14.13 12.45 27.08
N LEU A 70 13.46 12.36 25.94
CA LEU A 70 13.28 13.47 24.99
C LEU A 70 11.89 14.10 25.12
N PRO A 71 11.76 15.43 24.91
CA PRO A 71 10.45 16.11 24.88
C PRO A 71 9.47 15.50 23.89
N ALA A 72 9.94 15.00 22.74
CA ALA A 72 9.10 14.31 21.75
C ALA A 72 8.45 13.04 22.32
N TYR A 73 9.08 12.35 23.27
CA TYR A 73 8.49 11.17 23.94
C TYR A 73 7.25 11.57 24.74
N ILE A 74 7.36 12.63 25.52
CA ILE A 74 6.25 13.14 26.34
C ILE A 74 5.08 13.55 25.45
N PHE A 75 5.38 14.13 24.28
CA PHE A 75 4.37 14.50 23.30
C PHE A 75 3.61 13.26 22.80
N LEU A 76 4.30 12.21 22.36
CA LEU A 76 3.68 10.97 21.88
C LEU A 76 2.92 10.20 22.98
N GLU A 77 3.39 10.28 24.24
CA GLU A 77 2.78 9.58 25.38
C GLU A 77 1.50 10.26 25.89
N LYS A 78 1.46 11.59 25.88
CA LYS A 78 0.37 12.37 26.48
C LYS A 78 -0.75 12.72 25.54
N GLU A 79 -0.45 12.92 24.27
CA GLU A 79 -1.42 13.37 23.30
C GLU A 79 -1.93 12.20 22.47
N LYS A 80 -3.26 12.14 22.28
CA LYS A 80 -3.89 11.13 21.43
C LYS A 80 -3.72 11.55 19.96
N HIS A 81 -2.57 11.27 19.39
CA HIS A 81 -2.30 11.51 17.97
C HIS A 81 -2.79 10.31 17.16
N VAL A 82 -3.45 10.62 16.04
CA VAL A 82 -3.86 9.58 15.07
C VAL A 82 -2.77 9.49 14.01
N ALA A 83 -2.14 8.32 13.91
CA ALA A 83 -1.14 8.07 12.87
C ALA A 83 -1.79 8.16 11.48
N GLY A 84 -1.10 8.81 10.54
CA GLY A 84 -1.62 9.10 9.21
C GLY A 84 -2.52 10.35 9.11
N GLU A 85 -2.81 11.01 10.24
CA GLU A 85 -3.62 12.24 10.29
C GLU A 85 -2.91 13.40 10.99
N THR A 86 -1.85 13.11 11.77
CA THR A 86 -1.20 14.12 12.61
C THR A 86 -0.01 14.73 11.90
N VAL A 87 -0.12 16.02 11.56
CA VAL A 87 0.99 16.83 11.04
C VAL A 87 1.71 17.51 12.20
N VAL A 88 3.02 17.37 12.23
CA VAL A 88 3.87 17.91 13.30
C VAL A 88 5.07 18.68 12.74
N ARG A 89 5.50 19.69 13.48
CA ARG A 89 6.85 20.25 13.35
C ARG A 89 7.79 19.46 14.22
N ILE A 90 8.90 18.98 13.66
CA ILE A 90 9.90 18.20 14.36
C ILE A 90 11.24 18.94 14.41
N LYS A 91 11.99 18.73 15.52
CA LYS A 91 13.44 18.95 15.57
C LYS A 91 14.09 17.59 15.70
N TYR A 92 15.03 17.31 14.81
CA TYR A 92 15.63 15.98 14.66
C TYR A 92 17.15 16.03 14.58
N GLU A 93 17.75 14.87 14.76
CA GLU A 93 19.16 14.59 14.60
C GLU A 93 19.34 13.34 13.73
N LEU A 94 20.12 13.46 12.64
CA LEU A 94 20.48 12.36 11.76
C LEU A 94 21.83 11.79 12.20
N SER A 95 21.94 10.47 12.26
CA SER A 95 23.16 9.76 12.60
C SER A 95 23.25 8.44 11.78
N ARG A 96 24.36 7.73 11.95
CA ARG A 96 24.49 6.38 11.38
C ARG A 96 23.43 5.37 11.86
N TYR A 97 22.71 5.67 12.93
CA TYR A 97 21.63 4.85 13.49
C TYR A 97 20.23 5.26 13.00
N GLY A 98 20.15 6.28 12.14
CA GLY A 98 18.91 6.83 11.62
C GLY A 98 18.54 8.19 12.17
N MET A 99 17.28 8.55 12.09
CA MET A 99 16.72 9.80 12.59
C MET A 99 16.24 9.62 14.04
N VAL A 100 16.66 10.55 14.91
CA VAL A 100 16.14 10.69 16.27
C VAL A 100 15.38 12.02 16.34
N ILE A 101 14.12 11.99 16.75
CA ILE A 101 13.33 13.21 16.94
C ILE A 101 13.43 13.65 18.40
N ASN A 102 13.91 14.86 18.59
CA ASN A 102 14.16 15.43 19.91
C ASN A 102 12.93 16.20 20.43
N LYS A 103 12.19 16.89 19.54
CA LYS A 103 11.00 17.67 19.87
C LYS A 103 9.96 17.50 18.77
N MET A 104 8.69 17.42 19.18
CA MET A 104 7.50 17.45 18.31
C MET A 104 6.54 18.49 18.85
N GLU A 105 5.82 19.16 17.94
CA GLU A 105 4.70 20.02 18.25
C GLU A 105 3.67 19.96 17.12
N PRO A 106 2.36 19.94 17.42
CA PRO A 106 1.34 19.89 16.38
C PRO A 106 1.37 21.16 15.55
N VAL A 107 0.96 21.05 14.30
CA VAL A 107 0.87 22.19 13.38
C VAL A 107 -0.47 22.15 12.68
N ASP A 108 -1.25 23.21 12.86
CA ASP A 108 -2.55 23.38 12.21
C ASP A 108 -2.40 23.97 10.79
N GLY A 109 -3.44 23.82 9.98
CA GLY A 109 -3.53 24.43 8.65
C GLY A 109 -2.88 23.63 7.53
N TYR A 110 -2.46 22.40 7.79
CA TYR A 110 -1.96 21.46 6.78
C TYR A 110 -2.94 20.31 6.58
N ASN A 111 -3.14 19.91 5.32
CA ASN A 111 -3.85 18.69 5.00
C ASN A 111 -2.87 17.52 5.06
N PRO A 112 -3.10 16.47 5.87
CA PRO A 112 -2.25 15.27 5.92
C PRO A 112 -1.99 14.65 4.52
N ASP A 113 -2.98 14.71 3.66
CA ASP A 113 -2.89 14.22 2.28
C ASP A 113 -1.75 14.86 1.47
N ASP A 114 -1.36 16.10 1.78
CA ASP A 114 -0.31 16.83 1.06
C ASP A 114 1.10 16.27 1.34
N PHE A 115 1.24 15.41 2.36
CA PHE A 115 2.49 14.79 2.77
C PHE A 115 2.69 13.38 2.21
N ILE A 116 1.73 12.86 1.45
CA ILE A 116 1.73 11.48 0.95
C ILE A 116 2.28 11.42 -0.47
N ASP A 117 2.98 10.34 -0.80
CA ASP A 117 3.50 10.11 -2.15
C ASP A 117 2.38 9.96 -3.18
N TYR A 118 2.52 10.64 -4.32
CA TYR A 118 1.60 10.64 -5.46
C TYR A 118 2.30 10.03 -6.67
N ARG A 119 2.46 8.72 -6.69
CA ARG A 119 2.97 8.04 -7.89
C ARG A 119 1.91 7.88 -8.98
N TYR A 120 0.63 7.83 -8.58
CA TYR A 120 -0.50 7.61 -9.48
C TYR A 120 -1.44 8.82 -9.51
N ASP A 121 -1.86 9.22 -10.70
CA ASP A 121 -2.95 10.19 -10.87
C ASP A 121 -4.30 9.47 -10.75
N ILE A 122 -5.12 9.88 -9.78
CA ILE A 122 -6.40 9.23 -9.46
C ILE A 122 -7.37 9.22 -10.64
N LYS A 123 -7.33 10.23 -11.52
CA LYS A 123 -8.19 10.30 -12.68
C LYS A 123 -7.72 9.32 -13.75
N VAL A 124 -6.42 9.27 -13.99
CA VAL A 124 -5.83 8.33 -14.96
C VAL A 124 -6.11 6.90 -14.51
N GLU A 125 -5.87 6.58 -13.25
CA GLU A 125 -6.13 5.23 -12.71
C GLU A 125 -7.62 4.88 -12.72
N GLY A 126 -8.52 5.84 -12.46
CA GLY A 126 -9.97 5.63 -12.57
C GLY A 126 -10.42 5.35 -14.00
N ASP A 127 -9.85 6.04 -14.99
CA ASP A 127 -10.11 5.80 -16.42
C ASP A 127 -9.57 4.42 -16.83
N GLU A 128 -8.37 4.04 -16.38
CA GLU A 128 -7.75 2.73 -16.63
C GLU A 128 -8.54 1.58 -15.98
N PHE A 129 -9.01 1.75 -14.74
CA PHE A 129 -9.90 0.79 -14.08
C PHE A 129 -11.18 0.57 -14.87
N SER A 130 -11.83 1.67 -15.30
CA SER A 130 -13.05 1.61 -16.11
C SER A 130 -12.81 0.94 -17.47
N HIS A 131 -11.64 1.15 -18.06
CA HIS A 131 -11.23 0.50 -19.31
C HIS A 131 -11.02 -0.99 -19.09
N ALA A 132 -10.28 -1.39 -18.05
CA ALA A 132 -10.03 -2.79 -17.71
C ALA A 132 -11.34 -3.57 -17.43
N LEU A 133 -12.31 -2.94 -16.76
CA LEU A 133 -13.65 -3.50 -16.57
C LEU A 133 -14.40 -3.72 -17.90
N LYS A 134 -14.31 -2.79 -18.85
CA LYS A 134 -14.94 -2.96 -20.18
C LYS A 134 -14.27 -4.07 -20.98
N GLU A 135 -12.94 -4.14 -20.98
CA GLU A 135 -12.17 -5.17 -21.67
C GLU A 135 -12.39 -6.57 -21.07
N SER A 136 -12.78 -6.64 -19.82
CA SER A 136 -13.07 -7.93 -19.16
C SER A 136 -14.26 -8.66 -19.80
N GLY A 137 -15.11 -7.97 -20.56
CA GLY A 137 -16.34 -8.55 -21.11
C GLY A 137 -17.32 -9.00 -20.00
N ALA A 138 -17.22 -8.44 -18.80
CA ALA A 138 -18.16 -8.65 -17.73
C ALA A 138 -19.56 -8.11 -18.14
N THR A 139 -20.61 -8.78 -17.67
CA THR A 139 -21.99 -8.38 -18.01
C THR A 139 -22.33 -7.01 -17.41
N PRO A 140 -23.33 -6.30 -17.97
CA PRO A 140 -23.84 -5.06 -17.35
C PRO A 140 -24.28 -5.28 -15.90
N LYS A 141 -24.72 -6.49 -15.56
CA LYS A 141 -25.10 -6.89 -14.21
C LYS A 141 -23.88 -6.92 -13.28
N ALA A 142 -22.76 -7.51 -13.70
CA ALA A 142 -21.51 -7.51 -12.95
C ALA A 142 -20.98 -6.08 -12.74
N ILE A 143 -20.97 -5.27 -13.80
CA ILE A 143 -20.55 -3.85 -13.72
C ILE A 143 -21.42 -3.06 -12.74
N SER A 144 -22.74 -3.28 -12.76
CA SER A 144 -23.66 -2.65 -11.80
C SER A 144 -23.40 -3.11 -10.37
N THR A 145 -23.11 -4.41 -10.16
CA THR A 145 -22.77 -4.97 -8.84
C THR A 145 -21.47 -4.33 -8.30
N ILE A 146 -20.41 -4.27 -9.11
CA ILE A 146 -19.15 -3.60 -8.74
C ILE A 146 -19.39 -2.13 -8.41
N SER A 147 -20.16 -1.42 -9.26
CA SER A 147 -20.47 0.00 -9.04
C SER A 147 -21.21 0.24 -7.73
N SER A 148 -22.08 -0.68 -7.32
CA SER A 148 -22.79 -0.62 -6.03
C SER A 148 -21.88 -0.94 -4.85
N LEU A 149 -21.05 -2.00 -4.97
CA LEU A 149 -20.10 -2.40 -3.93
C LEU A 149 -18.99 -1.34 -3.70
N LEU A 150 -18.52 -0.67 -4.73
CA LEU A 150 -17.52 0.40 -4.64
C LEU A 150 -18.15 1.79 -4.52
N CYS A 151 -19.48 1.88 -4.46
CA CYS A 151 -20.24 3.14 -4.30
C CYS A 151 -19.87 4.25 -5.30
N PHE A 152 -19.52 3.89 -6.55
CA PHE A 152 -19.06 4.87 -7.56
C PHE A 152 -20.08 5.94 -7.90
N LYS A 153 -21.39 5.65 -7.75
CA LYS A 153 -22.46 6.61 -8.04
C LYS A 153 -22.71 7.62 -6.91
N GLU A 154 -22.27 7.32 -5.70
CA GLU A 154 -22.68 8.05 -4.51
C GLU A 154 -21.62 9.03 -4.00
N ASN A 155 -20.39 9.00 -4.56
CA ASN A 155 -19.25 9.80 -4.10
C ASN A 155 -19.09 9.78 -2.57
N ASN A 156 -19.32 8.61 -1.96
CA ASN A 156 -19.24 8.39 -0.52
C ASN A 156 -17.80 8.08 -0.06
N ASP A 157 -17.63 7.85 1.24
CA ASP A 157 -16.32 7.59 1.82
C ASP A 157 -15.68 6.28 1.31
N ILE A 158 -16.47 5.25 1.01
CA ILE A 158 -15.97 3.97 0.46
C ILE A 158 -15.27 4.22 -0.87
N ASN A 159 -15.94 4.91 -1.79
CA ASN A 159 -15.36 5.25 -3.09
C ASN A 159 -14.10 6.11 -2.95
N LYS A 160 -14.17 7.16 -2.14
CA LYS A 160 -13.04 8.06 -1.90
C LYS A 160 -11.84 7.31 -1.33
N ARG A 161 -12.08 6.42 -0.37
CA ARG A 161 -11.03 5.62 0.27
C ARG A 161 -10.47 4.58 -0.69
N PHE A 162 -11.32 3.83 -1.39
CA PHE A 162 -10.89 2.86 -2.41
C PHE A 162 -9.99 3.50 -3.47
N CYS A 163 -10.36 4.68 -3.96
CA CYS A 163 -9.58 5.40 -4.97
C CYS A 163 -8.28 6.01 -4.45
N ARG A 164 -8.11 6.15 -3.13
CA ARG A 164 -7.00 6.92 -2.54
C ARG A 164 -6.11 6.11 -1.63
N GLU A 165 -6.59 4.96 -1.12
CA GLU A 165 -5.83 4.19 -0.15
C GLU A 165 -4.63 3.48 -0.80
N PHE A 166 -3.69 3.07 0.03
CA PHE A 166 -2.50 2.29 -0.32
C PHE A 166 -2.88 0.83 -0.55
N ALA A 167 -2.18 0.15 -1.46
CA ALA A 167 -2.33 -1.30 -1.60
C ALA A 167 -1.54 -2.05 -0.51
N ALA A 168 -0.43 -1.48 -0.05
CA ALA A 168 0.43 -2.08 0.98
C ALA A 168 1.16 -0.99 1.76
N LEU A 169 1.77 -1.34 2.91
CA LEU A 169 2.57 -0.40 3.70
C LEU A 169 4.04 -0.35 3.30
N SER A 170 4.61 -1.45 2.85
CA SER A 170 6.06 -1.58 2.62
C SER A 170 6.42 -2.36 1.36
N HIS A 171 5.42 -2.76 0.59
CA HIS A 171 5.58 -3.49 -0.67
C HIS A 171 5.21 -2.59 -1.86
N HIS A 172 5.00 -3.20 -3.03
CA HIS A 172 4.51 -2.50 -4.23
C HIS A 172 3.25 -1.68 -3.94
N ASP A 173 3.05 -0.62 -4.71
CA ASP A 173 1.88 0.26 -4.60
C ASP A 173 1.63 0.85 -3.19
N ASN A 174 2.71 1.02 -2.42
CA ASN A 174 2.72 1.62 -1.09
C ASN A 174 2.63 3.15 -1.14
N CYS A 175 1.70 3.66 -1.92
CA CYS A 175 1.47 5.08 -2.14
C CYS A 175 -0.02 5.37 -2.29
N ARG A 176 -0.36 6.63 -2.33
CA ARG A 176 -1.73 7.06 -2.58
C ARG A 176 -2.21 6.57 -3.95
N THR A 177 -3.49 6.16 -4.01
CA THR A 177 -4.12 5.54 -5.19
C THR A 177 -3.55 4.14 -5.52
N GLY A 178 -2.66 3.61 -4.67
CA GLY A 178 -2.05 2.30 -4.85
C GLY A 178 -3.06 1.17 -4.90
N LEU A 179 -4.11 1.19 -4.06
CA LEU A 179 -5.15 0.17 -4.06
C LEU A 179 -5.92 0.11 -5.38
N LEU A 180 -6.28 1.26 -5.95
CA LEU A 180 -6.94 1.35 -7.25
C LEU A 180 -6.00 0.87 -8.38
N ALA A 181 -4.74 1.30 -8.37
CA ALA A 181 -3.74 0.89 -9.36
C ALA A 181 -3.48 -0.62 -9.32
N HIS A 182 -3.29 -1.19 -8.13
CA HIS A 182 -3.15 -2.63 -7.91
C HIS A 182 -4.36 -3.40 -8.45
N THR A 183 -5.57 -3.01 -8.05
CA THR A 183 -6.82 -3.63 -8.51
C THR A 183 -6.95 -3.57 -10.04
N THR A 184 -6.58 -2.44 -10.64
CA THR A 184 -6.57 -2.25 -12.10
C THR A 184 -5.58 -3.20 -12.77
N LYS A 185 -4.38 -3.35 -12.24
CA LYS A 185 -3.37 -4.28 -12.76
C LYS A 185 -3.84 -5.73 -12.67
N CYS A 186 -4.44 -6.13 -11.54
CA CYS A 186 -5.04 -7.47 -11.40
C CYS A 186 -6.10 -7.75 -12.48
N LEU A 187 -6.98 -6.78 -12.76
CA LEU A 187 -7.96 -6.91 -13.85
C LEU A 187 -7.30 -7.02 -15.23
N LYS A 188 -6.25 -6.23 -15.51
CA LYS A 188 -5.49 -6.29 -16.77
C LYS A 188 -4.79 -7.64 -16.95
N ILE A 189 -4.19 -8.18 -15.89
CA ILE A 189 -3.57 -9.52 -15.91
C ILE A 189 -4.65 -10.58 -16.25
N TYR A 190 -5.78 -10.54 -15.58
CA TYR A 190 -6.90 -11.44 -15.86
C TYR A 190 -7.36 -11.34 -17.31
N ASN A 191 -7.55 -10.13 -17.84
CA ASN A 191 -7.93 -9.89 -19.24
C ASN A 191 -6.91 -10.51 -20.23
N GLY A 192 -5.63 -10.46 -19.89
CA GLY A 192 -4.57 -11.04 -20.71
C GLY A 192 -4.57 -12.57 -20.76
N ILE A 193 -5.00 -13.24 -19.68
CA ILE A 193 -4.93 -14.70 -19.56
C ILE A 193 -6.23 -15.42 -19.81
N LYS A 194 -7.39 -14.81 -19.57
CA LYS A 194 -8.70 -15.50 -19.62
C LYS A 194 -9.01 -16.18 -20.94
N GLY A 195 -8.57 -15.58 -22.06
CA GLY A 195 -8.77 -16.14 -23.40
C GLY A 195 -8.03 -17.45 -23.67
N ALA A 196 -7.07 -17.83 -22.82
CA ALA A 196 -6.33 -19.08 -22.94
C ALA A 196 -7.06 -20.28 -22.31
N TYR A 197 -8.13 -20.05 -21.53
CA TYR A 197 -8.79 -21.11 -20.76
C TYR A 197 -10.31 -21.05 -20.92
N ASN A 198 -10.88 -22.11 -21.55
CA ASN A 198 -12.30 -22.16 -21.88
C ASN A 198 -13.26 -21.97 -20.70
N PHE A 199 -12.91 -22.45 -19.49
CA PHE A 199 -13.78 -22.30 -18.33
C PHE A 199 -13.91 -20.84 -17.84
N LEU A 200 -12.94 -19.97 -18.18
CA LEU A 200 -13.00 -18.53 -17.89
C LEU A 200 -13.85 -17.75 -18.90
N LEU A 201 -14.24 -18.39 -19.99
CA LEU A 201 -15.10 -17.77 -21.03
C LEU A 201 -16.60 -17.95 -20.72
N ASP A 202 -16.96 -18.79 -19.73
CA ASP A 202 -18.33 -18.85 -19.23
C ASP A 202 -18.71 -17.52 -18.58
N GLU A 203 -19.85 -16.97 -18.96
CA GLU A 203 -20.31 -15.62 -18.56
C GLU A 203 -20.40 -15.50 -17.04
N ARG A 204 -20.98 -16.50 -16.35
CA ARG A 204 -21.13 -16.49 -14.89
C ARG A 204 -19.79 -16.58 -14.19
N THR A 205 -18.88 -17.40 -14.70
CA THR A 205 -17.51 -17.52 -14.20
C THR A 205 -16.72 -16.24 -14.42
N ASN A 206 -16.83 -15.63 -15.62
CA ASN A 206 -16.18 -14.36 -15.91
C ASN A 206 -16.68 -13.25 -14.99
N ASP A 207 -17.99 -13.12 -14.79
CA ASP A 207 -18.59 -12.15 -13.87
C ASP A 207 -18.08 -12.35 -12.43
N LEU A 208 -18.02 -13.60 -11.95
CA LEU A 208 -17.49 -13.92 -10.64
C LEU A 208 -16.04 -13.48 -10.48
N MET A 209 -15.19 -13.79 -11.46
CA MET A 209 -13.76 -13.42 -11.43
C MET A 209 -13.58 -11.90 -11.42
N VAL A 210 -14.32 -11.19 -12.29
CA VAL A 210 -14.18 -9.73 -12.42
C VAL A 210 -14.68 -9.03 -11.15
N ILE A 211 -15.81 -9.45 -10.58
CA ILE A 211 -16.30 -8.89 -9.31
C ILE A 211 -15.30 -9.21 -8.20
N SER A 212 -14.84 -10.46 -8.11
CA SER A 212 -13.89 -10.89 -7.09
C SER A 212 -12.59 -10.06 -7.14
N LEU A 213 -12.00 -9.89 -8.33
CA LEU A 213 -10.79 -9.09 -8.52
C LEU A 213 -11.01 -7.62 -8.18
N ALA A 214 -12.19 -7.07 -8.50
CA ALA A 214 -12.49 -5.67 -8.19
C ALA A 214 -12.59 -5.37 -6.68
N ILE A 215 -12.91 -6.38 -5.85
CA ILE A 215 -13.16 -6.17 -4.42
C ILE A 215 -12.35 -7.05 -3.47
N HIS A 216 -11.40 -7.90 -3.96
CA HIS A 216 -10.68 -8.85 -3.10
C HIS A 216 -10.00 -8.15 -1.92
N ASP A 217 -9.54 -6.95 -2.12
CA ASP A 217 -8.81 -6.11 -1.17
C ASP A 217 -9.63 -4.96 -0.57
N ILE A 218 -10.97 -4.97 -0.73
CA ILE A 218 -11.83 -3.88 -0.25
C ILE A 218 -11.64 -3.59 1.25
N GLY A 219 -11.31 -4.59 2.04
CA GLY A 219 -11.08 -4.43 3.47
C GLY A 219 -9.87 -3.55 3.82
N LYS A 220 -8.95 -3.30 2.89
CA LYS A 220 -7.81 -2.39 3.08
C LYS A 220 -8.26 -0.96 3.41
N ILE A 221 -9.43 -0.52 2.91
CA ILE A 221 -9.98 0.79 3.26
C ILE A 221 -10.37 0.91 4.74
N TYR A 222 -10.53 -0.19 5.45
CA TYR A 222 -10.81 -0.22 6.89
C TYR A 222 -9.57 -0.58 7.72
N GLU A 223 -8.68 -1.39 7.16
CA GLU A 223 -7.42 -1.77 7.80
C GLU A 223 -6.43 -0.62 7.88
N MET A 224 -6.43 0.26 6.86
CA MET A 224 -5.46 1.35 6.72
C MET A 224 -6.16 2.71 6.50
N HIS A 225 -5.43 3.77 6.82
CA HIS A 225 -5.75 5.14 6.41
C HIS A 225 -4.46 5.90 6.10
N ASN A 226 -4.35 6.44 4.88
CA ASN A 226 -3.15 7.10 4.40
C ASN A 226 -1.88 6.26 4.57
N GLY A 227 -1.97 4.95 4.28
CA GLY A 227 -0.88 4.02 4.45
C GLY A 227 -0.47 3.83 5.91
N THR A 228 -1.41 3.89 6.85
CA THR A 228 -1.18 3.67 8.28
C THR A 228 -2.25 2.73 8.84
N TYR A 229 -1.83 1.72 9.60
CA TYR A 229 -2.77 0.80 10.25
C TYR A 229 -3.71 1.50 11.21
N GLN A 230 -4.99 1.15 11.15
CA GLN A 230 -6.03 1.64 12.04
C GLN A 230 -6.19 0.75 13.28
N GLU A 231 -7.03 1.18 14.22
CA GLU A 231 -7.21 0.56 15.55
C GLU A 231 -7.50 -0.95 15.46
N TYR A 232 -8.30 -1.39 14.48
CA TYR A 232 -8.69 -2.80 14.33
C TYR A 232 -7.93 -3.55 13.22
N SER A 233 -6.79 -3.07 12.80
CA SER A 233 -5.95 -3.70 11.76
C SER A 233 -5.55 -5.14 12.08
N PHE A 234 -5.57 -5.54 13.36
CA PHE A 234 -5.36 -6.94 13.78
C PHE A 234 -6.42 -7.93 13.24
N VAL A 235 -7.59 -7.44 12.81
CA VAL A 235 -8.62 -8.25 12.13
C VAL A 235 -8.20 -8.58 10.69
N THR A 236 -7.24 -7.84 10.14
CA THR A 236 -6.75 -7.87 8.76
C THR A 236 -7.79 -7.44 7.71
N HIS A 237 -7.32 -6.96 6.55
CA HIS A 237 -8.22 -6.57 5.45
C HIS A 237 -9.15 -7.71 5.00
N ARG A 238 -8.74 -8.98 5.12
CA ARG A 238 -9.60 -10.14 4.79
C ARG A 238 -10.81 -10.20 5.72
N GLY A 239 -10.59 -10.11 7.03
CA GLY A 239 -11.67 -10.11 8.01
C GLY A 239 -12.62 -8.93 7.82
N LEU A 240 -12.06 -7.72 7.69
CA LEU A 240 -12.83 -6.49 7.44
C LEU A 240 -13.55 -6.51 6.09
N GLY A 241 -12.94 -7.10 5.05
CA GLY A 241 -13.56 -7.30 3.75
C GLY A 241 -14.72 -8.32 3.77
N MET A 242 -14.60 -9.39 4.57
CA MET A 242 -15.69 -10.33 4.78
C MET A 242 -16.88 -9.67 5.51
N GLU A 243 -16.62 -8.86 6.53
CA GLU A 243 -17.64 -8.08 7.23
C GLU A 243 -18.36 -7.14 6.26
N TYR A 244 -17.60 -6.36 5.49
CA TYR A 244 -18.13 -5.50 4.44
C TYR A 244 -19.03 -6.26 3.45
N LEU A 245 -18.59 -7.42 3.00
CA LEU A 245 -19.35 -8.23 2.03
C LEU A 245 -20.67 -8.75 2.63
N VAL A 246 -20.68 -9.12 3.91
CA VAL A 246 -21.90 -9.56 4.61
C VAL A 246 -22.91 -8.42 4.71
N GLU A 247 -22.48 -7.21 5.00
CA GLU A 247 -23.34 -6.02 5.05
C GLU A 247 -23.95 -5.69 3.67
N HIS A 248 -23.23 -6.02 2.58
CA HIS A 248 -23.65 -5.75 1.19
C HIS A 248 -24.15 -7.02 0.47
N ARG A 249 -24.52 -8.04 1.22
CA ARG A 249 -24.97 -9.33 0.68
C ARG A 249 -26.10 -9.20 -0.32
N ASP A 250 -27.08 -8.35 -0.01
CA ASP A 250 -28.26 -8.15 -0.85
C ASP A 250 -27.92 -7.58 -2.23
N VAL A 251 -26.83 -6.81 -2.35
CA VAL A 251 -26.33 -6.29 -3.63
C VAL A 251 -25.95 -7.43 -4.57
N ILE A 252 -25.36 -8.50 -4.02
CA ILE A 252 -24.92 -9.65 -4.81
C ILE A 252 -26.12 -10.62 -5.03
N GLU A 253 -26.84 -10.97 -3.97
CA GLU A 253 -27.92 -11.97 -4.07
C GLU A 253 -29.12 -11.48 -4.89
N SER A 254 -29.37 -10.16 -5.00
CA SER A 254 -30.40 -9.62 -5.88
C SER A 254 -30.04 -9.72 -7.37
N ASN A 255 -28.76 -9.71 -7.70
CA ASN A 255 -28.26 -9.82 -9.07
C ASN A 255 -27.92 -11.26 -9.48
N TYR A 256 -27.51 -12.09 -8.52
CA TYR A 256 -27.09 -13.48 -8.71
C TYR A 256 -27.86 -14.39 -7.76
N ASP A 257 -27.14 -15.19 -6.95
CA ASP A 257 -27.72 -16.05 -5.97
C ASP A 257 -26.79 -16.28 -4.77
N LYS A 258 -27.27 -17.05 -3.80
CA LYS A 258 -26.52 -17.36 -2.57
C LYS A 258 -25.20 -18.09 -2.82
N GLU A 259 -25.15 -18.98 -3.82
CA GLU A 259 -23.92 -19.70 -4.18
C GLU A 259 -22.86 -18.73 -4.68
N PHE A 260 -23.26 -17.82 -5.58
CA PHE A 260 -22.37 -16.78 -6.12
C PHE A 260 -21.80 -15.88 -5.03
N PHE A 261 -22.64 -15.48 -4.06
CA PHE A 261 -22.19 -14.73 -2.89
C PHE A 261 -21.10 -15.48 -2.12
N TYR A 262 -21.33 -16.77 -1.80
CA TYR A 262 -20.33 -17.54 -1.04
C TYR A 262 -19.06 -17.84 -1.84
N MET A 263 -19.11 -17.89 -3.16
CA MET A 263 -17.91 -17.99 -3.99
C MET A 263 -17.05 -16.71 -3.87
N ILE A 264 -17.65 -15.51 -3.95
CA ILE A 264 -16.94 -14.25 -3.72
C ILE A 264 -16.42 -14.17 -2.28
N TYR A 265 -17.24 -14.55 -1.30
CA TYR A 265 -16.85 -14.60 0.11
C TYR A 265 -15.61 -15.47 0.32
N SER A 266 -15.56 -16.64 -0.33
CA SER A 266 -14.39 -17.52 -0.28
C SER A 266 -13.13 -16.89 -0.88
N VAL A 267 -13.28 -16.08 -1.91
CA VAL A 267 -12.14 -15.34 -2.49
C VAL A 267 -11.57 -14.36 -1.48
N ILE A 268 -12.39 -13.49 -0.89
CA ILE A 268 -11.90 -12.52 0.11
C ILE A 268 -11.24 -13.23 1.29
N GLN A 269 -11.79 -14.34 1.75
CA GLN A 269 -11.23 -15.11 2.85
C GLN A 269 -9.88 -15.75 2.52
N GLN A 270 -9.68 -16.24 1.28
CA GLN A 270 -8.66 -17.23 0.95
C GLN A 270 -7.65 -16.78 -0.11
N HIS A 271 -7.70 -15.54 -0.61
CA HIS A 271 -6.77 -15.07 -1.65
C HIS A 271 -5.31 -14.93 -1.16
N HIS A 272 -5.04 -14.97 0.14
CA HIS A 272 -3.69 -15.07 0.70
C HIS A 272 -3.37 -16.50 1.15
N ASP A 273 -3.06 -17.38 0.21
CA ASP A 273 -2.86 -18.81 0.42
C ASP A 273 -1.78 -19.14 1.47
N GLU A 274 -0.63 -18.47 1.41
CA GLU A 274 0.54 -18.75 2.28
C GLU A 274 0.33 -18.33 3.75
N TYR A 275 -0.59 -17.40 4.02
CA TYR A 275 -0.84 -16.83 5.35
C TYR A 275 -2.24 -17.15 5.89
N GLY A 276 -2.93 -18.10 5.28
CA GLY A 276 -4.32 -18.44 5.59
C GLY A 276 -4.59 -19.94 5.60
N GLU A 277 -5.87 -20.30 5.41
CA GLU A 277 -6.34 -21.71 5.37
C GLU A 277 -6.06 -22.43 4.04
N GLY A 278 -5.44 -21.76 3.08
CA GLY A 278 -5.28 -22.20 1.71
C GLY A 278 -6.57 -22.05 0.87
N ALA A 279 -6.41 -21.90 -0.44
CA ALA A 279 -7.54 -21.77 -1.35
C ALA A 279 -8.33 -23.06 -1.47
N ARG A 280 -9.65 -23.03 -1.18
CA ARG A 280 -10.57 -24.15 -1.29
C ARG A 280 -11.49 -24.05 -2.51
N THR A 281 -11.46 -22.94 -3.21
CA THR A 281 -12.17 -22.76 -4.48
C THR A 281 -11.20 -22.41 -5.59
N LEU A 282 -11.54 -22.81 -6.82
CA LEU A 282 -10.75 -22.45 -8.00
C LEU A 282 -10.60 -20.93 -8.13
N TYR A 283 -11.63 -20.19 -7.79
CA TYR A 283 -11.68 -18.74 -7.91
C TYR A 283 -10.74 -18.03 -6.90
N ALA A 284 -10.71 -18.50 -5.65
CA ALA A 284 -9.78 -18.01 -4.64
C ALA A 284 -8.33 -18.29 -5.05
N LEU A 285 -8.03 -19.48 -5.60
CA LEU A 285 -6.71 -19.83 -6.11
C LEU A 285 -6.30 -18.89 -7.26
N LEU A 286 -7.21 -18.66 -8.22
CA LEU A 286 -6.90 -17.80 -9.38
C LEU A 286 -6.67 -16.35 -8.97
N VAL A 287 -7.49 -15.81 -8.08
CA VAL A 287 -7.30 -14.45 -7.55
C VAL A 287 -5.97 -14.35 -6.81
N HIS A 288 -5.64 -15.33 -5.95
CA HIS A 288 -4.32 -15.39 -5.30
C HIS A 288 -3.15 -15.37 -6.30
N MET A 289 -3.24 -16.17 -7.37
CA MET A 289 -2.18 -16.21 -8.38
C MET A 289 -2.02 -14.88 -9.12
N ILE A 290 -3.14 -14.21 -9.44
CA ILE A 290 -3.14 -12.92 -10.13
C ILE A 290 -2.61 -11.81 -9.21
N ASP A 291 -3.07 -11.76 -7.97
CA ASP A 291 -2.62 -10.84 -6.93
C ASP A 291 -1.11 -10.97 -6.70
N ASN A 292 -0.63 -12.19 -6.47
CA ASN A 292 0.80 -12.46 -6.29
C ASN A 292 1.63 -12.14 -7.55
N MET A 293 1.07 -12.32 -8.76
CA MET A 293 1.72 -11.93 -10.00
C MET A 293 1.89 -10.41 -10.05
N ASP A 294 0.86 -9.62 -9.76
CA ASP A 294 0.99 -8.16 -9.71
C ASP A 294 1.98 -7.74 -8.62
N ALA A 295 1.86 -8.28 -7.41
CA ALA A 295 2.78 -8.00 -6.31
C ALA A 295 4.25 -8.23 -6.70
N THR A 296 4.53 -9.34 -7.40
CA THR A 296 5.87 -9.70 -7.86
C THR A 296 6.38 -8.74 -8.94
N PHE A 297 5.62 -8.54 -9.99
CA PHE A 297 6.07 -7.72 -11.12
C PHE A 297 6.11 -6.24 -10.79
N SER A 298 5.15 -5.72 -10.00
CA SER A 298 5.18 -4.34 -9.53
C SER A 298 6.40 -4.07 -8.64
N SER A 299 6.76 -5.01 -7.76
CA SER A 299 7.98 -4.89 -6.94
C SER A 299 9.25 -4.88 -7.79
N ILE A 300 9.31 -5.72 -8.82
CA ILE A 300 10.45 -5.77 -9.76
C ILE A 300 10.53 -4.47 -10.57
N ASP A 301 9.40 -3.98 -11.08
CA ASP A 301 9.33 -2.74 -11.85
C ASP A 301 9.78 -1.54 -11.01
N GLU A 302 9.30 -1.41 -9.76
CA GLU A 302 9.76 -0.39 -8.83
C GLU A 302 11.27 -0.45 -8.56
N MET A 303 11.84 -1.66 -8.49
CA MET A 303 13.29 -1.82 -8.32
C MET A 303 14.07 -1.37 -9.56
N ILE A 304 13.55 -1.66 -10.76
CA ILE A 304 14.15 -1.22 -12.01
C ILE A 304 14.06 0.30 -12.16
N GLN A 305 12.91 0.89 -11.90
CA GLN A 305 12.68 2.34 -11.94
C GLN A 305 13.56 3.10 -10.93
N ALA A 306 13.77 2.51 -9.76
CA ALA A 306 14.63 3.07 -8.72
C ALA A 306 16.13 2.77 -8.92
N GLU A 307 16.51 2.18 -10.07
CA GLU A 307 17.89 1.77 -10.39
C GLU A 307 18.54 0.86 -9.31
N LYS A 308 17.73 0.07 -8.60
CA LYS A 308 18.18 -0.86 -7.56
C LYS A 308 18.72 -2.18 -8.15
N TYR A 309 19.64 -2.05 -9.10
CA TYR A 309 20.33 -3.18 -9.73
C TYR A 309 21.86 -3.01 -9.65
N THR A 310 22.58 -4.11 -9.78
CA THR A 310 24.04 -4.11 -9.87
C THR A 310 24.45 -4.58 -11.26
N THR A 311 25.50 -3.96 -11.83
CA THR A 311 26.09 -4.38 -13.11
C THR A 311 27.55 -4.76 -12.89
N ASP A 312 27.91 -5.97 -13.29
CA ASP A 312 29.28 -6.50 -13.28
C ASP A 312 29.61 -7.17 -14.65
N GLU A 313 30.77 -7.82 -14.75
CA GLU A 313 31.19 -8.54 -15.97
C GLU A 313 30.21 -9.67 -16.35
N ALA A 314 29.44 -10.20 -15.41
CA ALA A 314 28.47 -11.26 -15.64
C ALA A 314 27.07 -10.73 -16.01
N GLY A 315 26.87 -9.41 -16.08
CA GLY A 315 25.64 -8.78 -16.51
C GLY A 315 24.97 -7.89 -15.43
N THR A 316 23.75 -7.46 -15.73
CA THR A 316 22.93 -6.65 -14.82
C THR A 316 21.98 -7.56 -14.03
N LYS A 317 21.90 -7.36 -12.71
CA LYS A 317 21.13 -8.21 -11.79
C LYS A 317 20.34 -7.38 -10.79
N ILE A 318 19.13 -7.81 -10.50
CA ILE A 318 18.35 -7.34 -9.33
C ILE A 318 18.35 -8.42 -8.25
N LYS A 319 18.34 -7.99 -6.98
CA LYS A 319 18.16 -8.89 -5.84
C LYS A 319 16.68 -8.91 -5.43
N PHE A 320 15.98 -10.00 -5.73
CA PHE A 320 14.58 -10.19 -5.40
C PHE A 320 14.41 -11.47 -4.56
N ASN A 321 13.77 -11.36 -3.39
CA ASN A 321 13.56 -12.48 -2.45
C ASN A 321 14.84 -13.32 -2.21
N ASP A 322 15.93 -12.64 -1.84
CA ASP A 322 17.28 -13.21 -1.62
C ASP A 322 17.91 -13.93 -2.81
N LYS A 323 17.32 -13.84 -3.99
CA LYS A 323 17.86 -14.35 -5.25
C LYS A 323 18.34 -13.21 -6.15
N TYR A 324 19.40 -13.48 -6.92
CA TYR A 324 19.83 -12.57 -7.97
C TYR A 324 19.22 -13.01 -9.30
N LEU A 325 18.44 -12.12 -9.91
CA LEU A 325 17.83 -12.32 -11.22
C LEU A 325 18.58 -11.48 -12.25
N ASN A 326 19.04 -12.11 -13.33
CA ASN A 326 19.64 -11.37 -14.44
C ASN A 326 18.56 -10.62 -15.21
N ILE A 327 18.84 -9.37 -15.55
CA ILE A 327 17.97 -8.53 -16.37
C ILE A 327 18.75 -7.92 -17.53
N PHE A 328 18.05 -7.56 -18.61
CA PHE A 328 18.64 -6.66 -19.60
C PHE A 328 18.69 -5.26 -19.01
N LYS A 329 19.81 -4.56 -19.17
CA LYS A 329 19.88 -3.15 -18.85
C LYS A 329 18.89 -2.42 -19.76
N ALA A 330 17.88 -1.75 -19.19
CA ALA A 330 16.99 -0.93 -19.98
C ALA A 330 17.83 0.13 -20.71
N GLU A 331 17.77 0.16 -22.02
CA GLU A 331 18.31 1.28 -22.78
C GLU A 331 17.52 2.51 -22.33
N GLN A 332 18.22 3.50 -21.78
CA GLN A 332 17.58 4.78 -21.50
C GLN A 332 17.05 5.27 -22.84
N SER A 333 15.74 5.32 -22.99
CA SER A 333 15.13 5.99 -24.12
C SER A 333 15.59 7.45 -24.02
N VAL A 334 16.52 7.82 -24.91
CA VAL A 334 16.88 9.21 -25.11
C VAL A 334 15.60 9.90 -25.55
N GLN A 335 15.00 10.64 -24.66
CA GLN A 335 13.94 11.57 -25.01
C GLN A 335 14.62 12.69 -25.82
N GLU A 336 14.50 12.60 -27.15
CA GLU A 336 14.80 13.71 -28.06
C GLU A 336 13.72 14.79 -27.96
#